data_4b3773244e15939aec7dadbbbcedb40c
#
_entry.id   4b3773244e15939aec7dadbbbcedb40c
#
_cell.length_a   1.000
_cell.length_b   1.000
_cell.length_c   1.000
_cell.angle_alpha   90.00
_cell.angle_beta   90.00
_cell.angle_gamma   90.00
#
_symmetry.space_group_name_H-M   'P 1'
#
loop_
_entity.id
_entity.type
_entity.pdbx_description
1 polymer ?
#
loop_
_entity_poly.entity_id
_entity_poly.type
_entity_poly.pdbx_seq_one_letter_code
_entity_poly.pdbx_strand_id
1 'polypeptide(L)'
;MKIGNKVINYSVYVQGKKVGDTASIELPEVEILTDSIKGSGIIGEIDLPSPYQAGSMTLSISTRVSNNPDDLALLMDGKDIEVRWVTDALDSSTASTDIIGHKAFMKCIPKKIGEGKIEPGSGQDGSFEYEVLSYKRVTNGKTVLEIDKLNGIFKVNGVDKTQPINALL
;
A
#
# COMPACT_ATOMS: atom_id res chain seq x y z
N MET A 1 20.76 -17.12 -7.22
CA MET A 1 20.29 -15.77 -6.85
C MET A 1 19.17 -15.36 -7.79
N LYS A 2 18.10 -14.85 -7.23
CA LYS A 2 16.97 -14.34 -8.03
C LYS A 2 17.03 -12.83 -8.10
N ILE A 3 16.94 -12.31 -9.29
CA ILE A 3 17.03 -10.86 -9.56
C ILE A 3 15.65 -10.39 -10.00
N GLY A 4 15.03 -9.53 -9.19
CA GLY A 4 13.77 -8.91 -9.54
C GLY A 4 13.90 -8.00 -10.75
N ASN A 5 12.96 -8.06 -11.68
CA ASN A 5 12.99 -7.28 -12.89
C ASN A 5 11.94 -6.17 -12.87
N LYS A 6 10.66 -6.50 -13.04
CA LYS A 6 9.61 -5.45 -13.16
C LYS A 6 8.23 -5.97 -12.80
N VAL A 7 7.29 -5.04 -12.64
CA VAL A 7 5.87 -5.35 -12.58
C VAL A 7 5.37 -5.69 -13.98
N ILE A 8 4.75 -6.85 -14.12
CA ILE A 8 4.20 -7.30 -15.41
C ILE A 8 2.77 -6.79 -15.60
N ASN A 9 1.94 -6.96 -14.57
CA ASN A 9 0.53 -6.59 -14.62
C ASN A 9 -0.03 -6.48 -13.21
N TYR A 10 -1.20 -5.88 -13.09
CA TYR A 10 -1.90 -5.74 -11.82
C TYR A 10 -3.42 -5.73 -12.00
N SER A 11 -4.14 -5.93 -10.91
CA SER A 11 -5.59 -5.78 -10.85
C SER A 11 -5.99 -5.18 -9.51
N VAL A 12 -7.09 -4.44 -9.53
CA VAL A 12 -7.65 -3.78 -8.34
C VAL A 12 -9.05 -4.30 -8.09
N TYR A 13 -9.32 -4.63 -6.85
CA TYR A 13 -10.63 -5.05 -6.38
C TYR A 13 -11.09 -4.11 -5.29
N VAL A 14 -12.28 -3.57 -5.42
CA VAL A 14 -12.91 -2.73 -4.41
C VAL A 14 -14.17 -3.45 -3.93
N GLN A 15 -14.25 -3.72 -2.63
CA GLN A 15 -15.36 -4.48 -2.03
C GLN A 15 -15.63 -5.81 -2.76
N GLY A 16 -14.55 -6.51 -3.16
CA GLY A 16 -14.62 -7.78 -3.86
C GLY A 16 -14.92 -7.71 -5.36
N LYS A 17 -15.15 -6.52 -5.90
CA LYS A 17 -15.44 -6.31 -7.33
C LYS A 17 -14.23 -5.76 -8.06
N LYS A 18 -13.89 -6.35 -9.19
CA LYS A 18 -12.77 -5.89 -10.01
C LYS A 18 -13.09 -4.56 -10.67
N VAL A 19 -12.17 -3.62 -10.54
CA VAL A 19 -12.25 -2.29 -11.16
C VAL A 19 -11.35 -2.25 -12.38
N GLY A 20 -11.89 -1.81 -13.52
CA GLY A 20 -11.15 -1.59 -14.75
C GLY A 20 -10.62 -0.15 -14.89
N ASP A 21 -9.96 0.11 -16.00
CA ASP A 21 -9.48 1.43 -16.43
C ASP A 21 -8.57 2.17 -15.44
N THR A 22 -7.91 1.44 -14.54
CA THR A 22 -6.87 2.02 -13.70
C THR A 22 -5.55 2.13 -14.47
N ALA A 23 -4.83 3.23 -14.28
CA ALA A 23 -3.55 3.47 -14.95
C ALA A 23 -2.36 3.10 -14.09
N SER A 24 -2.38 3.45 -12.82
CA SER A 24 -1.32 3.14 -11.87
C SER A 24 -1.82 3.17 -10.44
N ILE A 25 -1.09 2.51 -9.57
CA ILE A 25 -1.37 2.47 -8.14
C ILE A 25 -0.10 2.78 -7.39
N GLU A 26 -0.20 3.67 -6.42
CA GLU A 26 0.86 3.94 -5.48
C GLU A 26 0.45 3.38 -4.12
N LEU A 27 1.17 2.36 -3.68
CA LEU A 27 0.93 1.71 -2.39
C LEU A 27 1.26 2.67 -1.23
N PRO A 28 0.62 2.49 -0.06
CA PRO A 28 0.91 3.33 1.09
C PRO A 28 2.36 3.21 1.53
N GLU A 29 2.95 4.35 1.87
CA GLU A 29 4.22 4.38 2.57
C GLU A 29 3.97 4.30 4.07
N VAL A 30 4.75 3.46 4.75
CA VAL A 30 4.68 3.34 6.20
C VAL A 30 5.83 4.13 6.80
N GLU A 31 5.50 5.23 7.46
CA GLU A 31 6.46 6.08 8.14
C GLU A 31 6.23 5.98 9.64
N ILE A 32 7.29 5.65 10.38
CA ILE A 32 7.23 5.61 11.84
C ILE A 32 7.45 7.02 12.37
N LEU A 33 6.56 7.47 13.24
CA LEU A 33 6.64 8.79 13.87
C LEU A 33 7.91 8.88 14.72
N THR A 34 8.59 10.02 14.65
CA THR A 34 9.85 10.26 15.36
C THR A 34 9.77 11.51 16.22
N ASP A 35 10.51 11.51 17.33
CA ASP A 35 10.79 12.67 18.15
C ASP A 35 12.29 12.92 18.20
N SER A 36 12.66 14.19 18.20
CA SER A 36 14.05 14.59 18.33
C SER A 36 14.46 14.61 19.78
N ILE A 37 15.56 13.92 20.12
CA ILE A 37 16.16 13.94 21.44
C ILE A 37 17.59 14.48 21.40
N LYS A 38 17.94 15.25 22.44
CA LYS A 38 19.27 15.79 22.65
C LYS A 38 19.49 15.99 24.16
N GLY A 39 20.71 16.02 24.60
CA GLY A 39 21.02 16.25 26.01
C GLY A 39 22.33 15.63 26.46
N SER A 40 22.51 15.56 27.79
CA SER A 40 23.73 15.00 28.38
C SER A 40 23.96 13.54 28.00
N GLY A 41 25.16 13.25 27.55
CA GLY A 41 25.53 11.90 27.07
C GLY A 41 25.20 11.62 25.61
N ILE A 42 24.58 12.56 24.92
CA ILE A 42 24.29 12.45 23.49
C ILE A 42 25.07 13.52 22.75
N ILE A 43 25.87 13.09 21.77
CA ILE A 43 26.59 14.04 20.90
C ILE A 43 25.66 14.40 19.73
N GLY A 44 25.12 15.63 19.75
CA GLY A 44 24.23 16.10 18.73
C GLY A 44 22.76 15.76 19.02
N GLU A 45 22.03 15.42 17.99
CA GLU A 45 20.60 15.21 18.00
C GLU A 45 20.27 13.87 17.36
N ILE A 46 19.29 13.15 17.92
CA ILE A 46 18.82 11.87 17.39
C ILE A 46 17.31 11.98 17.16
N ASP A 47 16.87 11.65 15.93
CA ASP A 47 15.46 11.43 15.65
C ASP A 47 15.08 10.02 16.08
N LEU A 48 14.49 9.88 17.26
CA LEU A 48 14.13 8.60 17.84
C LEU A 48 12.73 8.18 17.38
N PRO A 49 12.60 7.05 16.66
CA PRO A 49 11.29 6.56 16.27
C PRO A 49 10.46 6.14 17.49
N SER A 50 9.20 6.56 17.52
CA SER A 50 8.24 6.07 18.51
C SER A 50 7.88 4.62 18.20
N PRO A 51 7.99 3.67 19.14
CA PRO A 51 7.82 2.25 18.84
C PRO A 51 6.46 1.95 18.18
N TYR A 52 6.53 1.53 16.91
CA TYR A 52 5.40 1.08 16.11
C TYR A 52 4.24 2.06 15.98
N GLN A 53 4.52 3.35 16.07
CA GLN A 53 3.57 4.42 15.79
C GLN A 53 3.70 4.84 14.33
N ALA A 54 2.77 4.41 13.50
CA ALA A 54 2.77 4.73 12.08
C ALA A 54 2.07 6.07 11.82
N GLY A 55 2.65 6.88 10.96
CA GLY A 55 2.04 8.10 10.45
C GLY A 55 0.89 7.81 9.48
N SER A 56 0.33 8.85 8.91
CA SER A 56 -0.72 8.73 7.91
C SER A 56 -0.26 7.88 6.72
N MET A 57 -1.07 6.93 6.32
CA MET A 57 -0.82 6.07 5.16
C MET A 57 -1.82 6.41 4.06
N THR A 58 -1.33 6.67 2.86
CA THR A 58 -2.16 7.06 1.73
C THR A 58 -2.01 6.06 0.59
N LEU A 59 -3.14 5.55 0.11
CA LEU A 59 -3.21 4.78 -1.13
C LEU A 59 -3.67 5.71 -2.25
N SER A 60 -2.96 5.72 -3.37
CA SER A 60 -3.32 6.51 -4.55
C SER A 60 -3.63 5.57 -5.71
N ILE A 61 -4.78 5.78 -6.34
CA ILE A 61 -5.18 5.07 -7.56
C ILE A 61 -5.39 6.10 -8.66
N SER A 62 -4.65 5.94 -9.75
CA SER A 62 -4.79 6.80 -10.92
C SER A 62 -5.61 6.09 -12.00
N THR A 63 -6.47 6.83 -12.65
CA THR A 63 -7.27 6.37 -13.79
C THR A 63 -6.90 7.14 -15.04
N ARG A 64 -7.07 6.52 -16.20
CA ARG A 64 -6.86 7.22 -17.47
C ARG A 64 -8.13 7.89 -17.96
N VAL A 65 -9.17 7.10 -18.16
CA VAL A 65 -10.52 7.55 -18.56
C VAL A 65 -11.51 6.62 -17.89
N SER A 66 -12.42 7.17 -17.09
CA SER A 66 -13.42 6.36 -16.38
C SER A 66 -14.75 6.42 -17.13
N ASN A 67 -15.06 5.38 -17.88
CA ASN A 67 -16.27 5.28 -18.66
C ASN A 67 -17.37 4.42 -18.01
N ASN A 68 -16.98 3.54 -17.08
CA ASN A 68 -17.93 2.65 -16.41
C ASN A 68 -18.42 3.32 -15.12
N PRO A 69 -19.73 3.66 -15.01
CA PRO A 69 -20.25 4.31 -13.81
C PRO A 69 -20.14 3.43 -12.55
N ASP A 70 -20.22 2.11 -12.68
CA ASP A 70 -20.12 1.19 -11.54
C ASP A 70 -18.70 1.17 -10.97
N ASP A 71 -17.69 1.13 -11.83
CA ASP A 71 -16.29 1.19 -11.42
C ASP A 71 -15.96 2.54 -10.78
N LEU A 72 -16.46 3.62 -11.35
CA LEU A 72 -16.25 4.97 -10.83
C LEU A 72 -16.88 5.13 -9.44
N ALA A 73 -18.09 4.61 -9.25
CA ALA A 73 -18.77 4.64 -7.96
C ALA A 73 -18.01 3.83 -6.89
N LEU A 74 -17.46 2.68 -7.27
CA LEU A 74 -16.62 1.87 -6.37
C LEU A 74 -15.35 2.62 -5.96
N LEU A 75 -14.70 3.30 -6.88
CA LEU A 75 -13.50 4.11 -6.57
C LEU A 75 -13.83 5.30 -5.67
N MET A 76 -14.98 5.93 -5.85
CA MET A 76 -15.40 7.05 -5.02
C MET A 76 -15.81 6.65 -3.60
N ASP A 77 -16.31 5.43 -3.41
CA ASP A 77 -16.77 4.90 -2.11
C ASP A 77 -15.79 3.91 -1.47
N GLY A 78 -14.65 3.69 -2.07
CA GLY A 78 -13.71 2.62 -1.74
C GLY A 78 -13.42 2.44 -0.25
N LYS A 79 -13.80 1.28 0.30
CA LYS A 79 -13.59 0.92 1.72
C LYS A 79 -12.61 -0.23 1.88
N ASP A 80 -12.89 -1.35 1.23
CA ASP A 80 -12.02 -2.53 1.26
C ASP A 80 -11.37 -2.67 -0.12
N ILE A 81 -10.11 -2.31 -0.21
CA ILE A 81 -9.37 -2.32 -1.47
C ILE A 81 -8.33 -3.42 -1.43
N GLU A 82 -8.33 -4.26 -2.45
CA GLU A 82 -7.33 -5.29 -2.68
C GLU A 82 -6.61 -5.00 -3.99
N VAL A 83 -5.30 -4.96 -3.92
CA VAL A 83 -4.45 -4.82 -5.10
C VAL A 83 -3.67 -6.11 -5.28
N ARG A 84 -3.73 -6.68 -6.48
CA ARG A 84 -2.95 -7.84 -6.85
C ARG A 84 -2.03 -7.46 -8.00
N TRP A 85 -0.78 -7.84 -7.91
CA TRP A 85 0.16 -7.62 -9.01
C TRP A 85 1.13 -8.76 -9.14
N VAL A 86 1.74 -8.83 -10.28
CA VAL A 86 2.68 -9.88 -10.65
C VAL A 86 3.98 -9.24 -11.09
N THR A 87 5.07 -9.75 -10.55
CA THR A 87 6.42 -9.37 -10.93
C THR A 87 7.16 -10.55 -11.52
N ASP A 88 8.20 -10.28 -12.28
CA ASP A 88 9.10 -11.31 -12.77
C ASP A 88 10.48 -11.21 -12.12
N ALA A 89 11.17 -12.33 -12.08
CA ALA A 89 12.52 -12.42 -11.56
C ALA A 89 13.35 -13.34 -12.45
N LEU A 90 14.62 -13.00 -12.62
CA LEU A 90 15.59 -13.82 -13.31
C LEU A 90 16.33 -14.70 -12.29
N ASP A 91 16.33 -16.01 -12.52
CA ASP A 91 17.20 -16.92 -11.79
C ASP A 91 18.56 -16.98 -12.49
N SER A 92 19.59 -16.48 -11.83
CA SER A 92 20.93 -16.38 -12.43
C SER A 92 21.62 -17.74 -12.62
N SER A 93 21.17 -18.78 -11.90
CA SER A 93 21.75 -20.12 -12.00
C SER A 93 21.20 -20.93 -13.17
N THR A 94 19.93 -20.76 -13.50
CA THR A 94 19.23 -21.51 -14.56
C THR A 94 18.90 -20.66 -15.78
N ALA A 95 19.11 -19.35 -15.71
CA ALA A 95 18.70 -18.37 -16.73
C ALA A 95 17.19 -18.43 -17.05
N SER A 96 16.39 -18.87 -16.09
CA SER A 96 14.93 -18.94 -16.22
C SER A 96 14.26 -17.71 -15.61
N THR A 97 13.05 -17.42 -16.08
CA THR A 97 12.21 -16.33 -15.55
C THR A 97 11.12 -16.93 -14.67
N ASP A 98 11.07 -16.48 -13.41
CA ASP A 98 10.02 -16.83 -12.47
C ASP A 98 8.99 -15.72 -12.37
N ILE A 99 7.74 -16.09 -12.11
CA ILE A 99 6.62 -15.17 -11.91
C ILE A 99 6.19 -15.24 -10.46
N ILE A 100 6.12 -14.07 -9.81
CA ILE A 100 5.81 -13.96 -8.38
C ILE A 100 4.56 -13.12 -8.21
N GLY A 101 3.59 -13.65 -7.47
CA GLY A 101 2.35 -12.97 -7.14
C GLY A 101 2.44 -12.20 -5.83
N HIS A 102 1.85 -11.01 -5.83
CA HIS A 102 1.77 -10.13 -4.66
C HIS A 102 0.33 -9.68 -4.44
N LYS A 103 -0.01 -9.45 -3.19
CA LYS A 103 -1.31 -8.91 -2.80
C LYS A 103 -1.13 -7.85 -1.71
N ALA A 104 -1.99 -6.86 -1.74
CA ALA A 104 -2.12 -5.89 -0.67
C ALA A 104 -3.61 -5.72 -0.34
N PHE A 105 -3.93 -5.88 0.93
CA PHE A 105 -5.29 -5.71 1.44
C PHE A 105 -5.32 -4.46 2.32
N MET A 106 -6.25 -3.57 2.05
CA MET A 106 -6.32 -2.30 2.75
C MET A 106 -7.76 -1.96 3.11
N LYS A 107 -7.96 -1.51 4.35
CA LYS A 107 -9.20 -0.87 4.77
C LYS A 107 -8.99 0.63 4.69
N CYS A 108 -9.84 1.30 3.92
CA CYS A 108 -9.62 2.68 3.52
C CYS A 108 -10.84 3.55 3.76
N ILE A 109 -10.58 4.85 3.83
CA ILE A 109 -11.60 5.90 3.78
C ILE A 109 -11.20 6.85 2.66
N PRO A 110 -12.09 7.15 1.69
CA PRO A 110 -11.78 8.11 0.64
C PRO A 110 -11.50 9.50 1.22
N LYS A 111 -10.42 10.13 0.76
CA LYS A 111 -10.08 11.49 1.18
C LYS A 111 -9.86 12.46 0.03
N LYS A 112 -9.73 11.96 -1.19
CA LYS A 112 -9.63 12.79 -2.38
C LYS A 112 -10.29 12.10 -3.56
N ILE A 113 -11.17 12.82 -4.22
CA ILE A 113 -11.83 12.38 -5.45
C ILE A 113 -11.45 13.41 -6.53
N GLY A 114 -10.54 13.03 -7.43
CA GLY A 114 -10.09 13.86 -8.52
C GLY A 114 -10.41 13.19 -9.85
N GLU A 115 -11.33 13.73 -10.62
CA GLU A 115 -11.73 13.15 -11.90
C GLU A 115 -10.83 13.56 -13.07
N GLY A 116 -9.88 14.46 -12.80
CA GLY A 116 -8.89 14.86 -13.78
C GLY A 116 -9.31 16.04 -14.66
N LYS A 117 -8.72 16.08 -15.85
CA LYS A 117 -8.85 17.20 -16.78
C LYS A 117 -9.58 16.77 -18.04
N ILE A 118 -10.50 17.59 -18.51
CA ILE A 118 -11.22 17.34 -19.76
C ILE A 118 -10.59 18.17 -20.87
N GLU A 119 -9.93 17.49 -21.80
CA GLU A 119 -9.26 18.11 -22.94
C GLU A 119 -9.30 17.16 -24.13
N PRO A 120 -9.74 17.64 -25.32
CA PRO A 120 -9.79 16.78 -26.51
C PRO A 120 -8.42 16.20 -26.86
N GLY A 121 -8.36 14.91 -27.15
CA GLY A 121 -7.16 14.21 -27.60
C GLY A 121 -6.23 13.74 -26.48
N SER A 122 -6.59 13.91 -25.20
CA SER A 122 -5.78 13.44 -24.08
C SER A 122 -6.59 12.60 -23.08
N GLY A 123 -5.88 11.83 -22.25
CA GLY A 123 -6.48 11.12 -21.13
C GLY A 123 -6.96 12.11 -20.07
N GLN A 124 -7.96 11.70 -19.30
CA GLN A 124 -8.53 12.54 -18.23
C GLN A 124 -7.63 12.59 -17.00
N ASP A 125 -6.87 11.52 -16.72
CA ASP A 125 -5.87 11.40 -15.67
C ASP A 125 -6.43 11.70 -14.26
N GLY A 126 -7.48 10.97 -13.90
CA GLY A 126 -8.07 11.05 -12.57
C GLY A 126 -7.14 10.49 -11.49
N SER A 127 -7.30 11.00 -10.28
CA SER A 127 -6.54 10.55 -9.12
C SER A 127 -7.45 10.44 -7.90
N PHE A 128 -7.45 9.26 -7.28
CA PHE A 128 -8.22 8.97 -6.08
C PHE A 128 -7.25 8.63 -4.95
N GLU A 129 -7.40 9.31 -3.82
CA GLU A 129 -6.58 9.05 -2.64
C GLU A 129 -7.43 8.58 -1.47
N TYR A 130 -6.88 7.63 -0.73
CA TYR A 130 -7.55 7.00 0.41
C TYR A 130 -6.64 7.03 1.63
N GLU A 131 -7.21 7.34 2.79
CA GLU A 131 -6.54 7.11 4.06
C GLU A 131 -6.63 5.64 4.43
N VAL A 132 -5.50 5.01 4.67
CA VAL A 132 -5.40 3.59 4.97
C VAL A 132 -5.38 3.38 6.47
N LEU A 133 -6.35 2.64 6.99
CA LEU A 133 -6.46 2.29 8.40
C LEU A 133 -5.79 0.95 8.71
N SER A 134 -5.84 0.03 7.76
CA SER A 134 -5.27 -1.31 7.88
C SER A 134 -4.59 -1.69 6.58
N TYR A 135 -3.39 -2.24 6.69
CA TYR A 135 -2.57 -2.62 5.54
C TYR A 135 -1.96 -4.00 5.76
N LYS A 136 -2.22 -4.91 4.84
CA LYS A 136 -1.66 -6.26 4.85
C LYS A 136 -1.00 -6.54 3.52
N ARG A 137 0.28 -6.85 3.56
CA ARG A 137 1.12 -7.12 2.39
C ARG A 137 1.50 -8.59 2.32
N VAL A 138 1.17 -9.22 1.20
CA VAL A 138 1.48 -10.63 0.95
C VAL A 138 2.35 -10.75 -0.29
N THR A 139 3.43 -11.49 -0.19
CA THR A 139 4.36 -11.76 -1.29
C THR A 139 4.62 -13.26 -1.36
N ASN A 140 4.43 -13.84 -2.53
CA ASN A 140 4.67 -15.26 -2.78
C ASN A 140 3.96 -16.18 -1.76
N GLY A 141 2.71 -15.82 -1.42
CA GLY A 141 1.90 -16.56 -0.46
C GLY A 141 2.24 -16.33 1.02
N LYS A 142 3.22 -15.49 1.32
CA LYS A 142 3.66 -15.20 2.68
C LYS A 142 3.32 -13.77 3.08
N THR A 143 2.68 -13.60 4.24
CA THR A 143 2.39 -12.28 4.79
C THR A 143 3.67 -11.66 5.33
N VAL A 144 4.07 -10.53 4.76
CA VAL A 144 5.31 -9.83 5.11
C VAL A 144 5.05 -8.74 6.15
N LEU A 145 3.98 -7.99 5.97
CA LEU A 145 3.62 -6.84 6.81
C LEU A 145 2.13 -6.84 7.08
N GLU A 146 1.76 -6.58 8.31
CA GLU A 146 0.36 -6.39 8.71
C GLU A 146 0.27 -5.28 9.74
N ILE A 147 -0.41 -4.20 9.38
CA ILE A 147 -0.64 -3.04 10.25
C ILE A 147 -2.13 -2.82 10.37
N ASP A 148 -2.63 -2.74 11.61
CA ASP A 148 -3.99 -2.32 11.90
C ASP A 148 -3.94 -1.26 13.00
N LYS A 149 -4.14 -0.02 12.59
CA LYS A 149 -4.01 1.13 13.50
C LYS A 149 -5.08 1.17 14.59
N LEU A 150 -6.28 0.70 14.26
CA LEU A 150 -7.41 0.74 15.19
C LEU A 150 -7.36 -0.39 16.21
N ASN A 151 -6.74 -1.51 15.87
CA ASN A 151 -6.58 -2.66 16.75
C ASN A 151 -5.18 -2.80 17.35
N GLY A 152 -4.30 -1.83 17.09
CA GLY A 152 -2.97 -1.81 17.66
C GLY A 152 -2.07 -2.96 17.20
N ILE A 153 -2.19 -3.39 15.94
CA ILE A 153 -1.42 -4.49 15.38
C ILE A 153 -0.32 -3.95 14.47
N PHE A 154 0.91 -4.41 14.71
CA PHE A 154 2.04 -4.17 13.82
C PHE A 154 2.86 -5.45 13.74
N LYS A 155 2.68 -6.21 12.66
CA LYS A 155 3.36 -7.50 12.45
C LYS A 155 4.33 -7.41 11.28
N VAL A 156 5.51 -7.91 11.48
CA VAL A 156 6.51 -8.08 10.42
C VAL A 156 6.86 -9.56 10.35
N ASN A 157 6.69 -10.16 9.18
CA ASN A 157 6.98 -11.57 8.95
C ASN A 157 6.27 -12.51 9.96
N GLY A 158 5.03 -12.17 10.34
CA GLY A 158 4.23 -12.94 11.27
C GLY A 158 4.52 -12.69 12.76
N VAL A 159 5.55 -11.89 13.07
CA VAL A 159 5.89 -11.53 14.45
C VAL A 159 5.22 -10.23 14.83
N ASP A 160 4.38 -10.27 15.87
CA ASP A 160 3.69 -9.10 16.39
C ASP A 160 4.64 -8.24 17.22
N LYS A 161 4.99 -7.08 16.67
CA LYS A 161 5.92 -6.13 17.32
C LYS A 161 5.26 -5.31 18.43
N THR A 162 3.93 -5.24 18.45
CA THR A 162 3.15 -4.52 19.47
C THR A 162 2.76 -5.40 20.64
N GLN A 163 2.98 -6.69 20.56
CA GLN A 163 2.60 -7.64 21.63
C GLN A 163 3.18 -7.27 23.01
N PRO A 164 4.47 -6.92 23.14
CA PRO A 164 5.02 -6.49 24.44
C PRO A 164 4.33 -5.24 25.01
N ILE A 165 3.85 -4.35 24.16
CA ILE A 165 3.13 -3.16 24.58
C ILE A 165 1.72 -3.53 25.04
N ASN A 166 1.01 -4.29 24.22
CA ASN A 166 -0.38 -4.69 24.50
C ASN A 166 -0.48 -5.61 25.74
N ALA A 167 0.54 -6.41 26.00
CA ALA A 167 0.62 -7.26 27.18
C ALA A 167 0.65 -6.47 28.51
N LEU A 168 1.00 -5.20 28.48
CA LEU A 168 1.06 -4.32 29.64
C LEU A 168 -0.22 -3.49 29.83
N LEU A 169 -1.15 -3.56 28.91
CA LEU A 169 -2.44 -2.87 28.92
C LEU A 169 -3.59 -3.86 29.19
#